data_aa5355d39850612a4f8b4307699839a2
#
_entry.id   aa5355d39850612a4f8b4307699839a2
#
_cell.length_a   1.000
_cell.length_b   1.000
_cell.length_c   1.000
_cell.angle_alpha   90.00
_cell.angle_beta   90.00
_cell.angle_gamma   90.00
#
_symmetry.space_group_name_H-M   'P 1'
#
loop_
_entity.id
_entity.type
_entity.pdbx_description
1 polymer ?
#
loop_
_entity_poly.entity_id
_entity_poly.type
_entity_poly.pdbx_seq_one_letter_code
_entity_poly.pdbx_strand_id
1 'polypeptide(L)'
;MASFAVKKILMPKTLLQKIWDSHVVTEQPDSPAVLYIDLHLVHEVTSPQAFTGLRQRGLKVRRPDKTLATMDHSIPTTPIGVPIADAMAAAQIREMETNAAEFGITLHGMDSPHRGIVHVIGPELGRTQPGMTIVCGDSHTATHGAFGALAFGIGTSEVEHVLATQCLLQKKPKTYEVRVDGKLANGVSAKDIILALIARIGVGGGTGHVFEYTGGAIRGLTMEQRMTVCNMSIEGGARAGMVAPDDTTFEYLYGREFAPKGEEWDKAVSKWRALPGDEGATYDKSITLNAADLEPMITYGTNPGMGMRITDRVPTAESFTEASQKAAFEKAMNYMGLQPGQSLLGQKVDVVFIGSCTNSRISDLRLAASFLKGRKVADGLRLMVVPGSQDVKKQAEQEGLDKIFKEAGGEWREAGCSLCIAMNGDQLQPGQYAVSTSNRNFEGRQGKGGRTFLASPLTAAATALTGKVTDVRTMLS
;
A
#
# COMPACT_ATOMS: atom_id res chain seq x y z
N MET A 1 -22.31 -55.32 -11.65
CA MET A 1 -21.90 -54.43 -10.53
C MET A 1 -21.74 -53.02 -11.05
N ALA A 2 -22.70 -52.14 -10.76
CA ALA A 2 -22.62 -50.73 -11.19
C ALA A 2 -21.73 -49.97 -10.22
N SER A 3 -20.62 -49.45 -10.73
CA SER A 3 -19.73 -48.58 -9.99
C SER A 3 -20.40 -47.20 -9.81
N PHE A 4 -20.89 -46.91 -8.61
CA PHE A 4 -21.30 -45.58 -8.25
C PHE A 4 -20.03 -44.73 -8.09
N ALA A 5 -19.68 -43.96 -9.12
CA ALA A 5 -18.73 -42.89 -9.01
C ALA A 5 -19.34 -41.80 -8.07
N VAL A 6 -18.93 -41.76 -6.83
CA VAL A 6 -19.25 -40.67 -5.91
C VAL A 6 -18.66 -39.39 -6.50
N LYS A 7 -19.50 -38.59 -7.15
CA LYS A 7 -19.12 -37.21 -7.52
C LYS A 7 -18.73 -36.50 -6.22
N LYS A 8 -17.43 -36.29 -6.01
CA LYS A 8 -16.93 -35.45 -4.93
C LYS A 8 -17.55 -34.07 -5.14
N ILE A 9 -18.56 -33.70 -4.35
CA ILE A 9 -19.11 -32.35 -4.36
C ILE A 9 -17.97 -31.45 -3.90
N LEU A 10 -17.32 -30.76 -4.84
CA LEU A 10 -16.31 -29.76 -4.53
C LEU A 10 -17.04 -28.60 -3.86
N MET A 11 -16.69 -28.32 -2.61
CA MET A 11 -17.19 -27.14 -1.89
C MET A 11 -16.73 -25.86 -2.61
N PRO A 12 -17.64 -24.87 -2.80
CA PRO A 12 -17.29 -23.60 -3.40
C PRO A 12 -16.13 -22.95 -2.63
N LYS A 13 -15.15 -22.42 -3.34
CA LYS A 13 -13.92 -21.83 -2.77
C LYS A 13 -13.87 -20.34 -2.99
N THR A 14 -13.37 -19.60 -1.99
CA THR A 14 -13.00 -18.20 -2.14
C THR A 14 -11.72 -18.04 -2.96
N LEU A 15 -11.39 -16.81 -3.39
CA LEU A 15 -10.14 -16.50 -4.09
C LEU A 15 -8.92 -16.94 -3.27
N LEU A 16 -8.88 -16.59 -1.97
CA LEU A 16 -7.81 -17.03 -1.08
C LEU A 16 -7.66 -18.56 -1.07
N GLN A 17 -8.76 -19.30 -0.93
CA GLN A 17 -8.70 -20.75 -0.84
C GLN A 17 -8.15 -21.38 -2.13
N LYS A 18 -8.52 -20.84 -3.30
CA LYS A 18 -8.00 -21.32 -4.59
C LYS A 18 -6.48 -21.10 -4.71
N ILE A 19 -6.01 -19.92 -4.35
CA ILE A 19 -4.57 -19.60 -4.42
C ILE A 19 -3.81 -20.39 -3.37
N TRP A 20 -4.30 -20.44 -2.14
CA TRP A 20 -3.65 -21.24 -1.09
C TRP A 20 -3.46 -22.69 -1.49
N ASP A 21 -4.54 -23.35 -1.90
CA ASP A 21 -4.53 -24.77 -2.24
C ASP A 21 -3.61 -25.11 -3.43
N SER A 22 -3.38 -24.14 -4.34
CA SER A 22 -2.45 -24.31 -5.47
C SER A 22 -0.98 -24.11 -5.12
N HIS A 23 -0.67 -23.54 -3.93
CA HIS A 23 0.70 -23.22 -3.51
C HIS A 23 1.19 -24.02 -2.29
N VAL A 24 0.30 -24.77 -1.63
CA VAL A 24 0.71 -25.66 -0.55
C VAL A 24 1.58 -26.79 -1.12
N VAL A 25 2.84 -26.84 -0.67
CA VAL A 25 3.78 -27.91 -1.00
C VAL A 25 3.53 -29.14 -0.12
N THR A 26 3.33 -28.89 1.18
CA THR A 26 2.96 -29.92 2.16
C THR A 26 2.29 -29.28 3.36
N GLU A 27 1.36 -30.01 3.94
CA GLU A 27 0.64 -29.60 5.15
C GLU A 27 0.50 -30.81 6.07
N GLN A 28 0.75 -30.63 7.35
CA GLN A 28 0.52 -31.65 8.37
C GLN A 28 -0.53 -31.16 9.36
N PRO A 29 -1.33 -32.04 9.95
CA PRO A 29 -2.27 -31.65 11.00
C PRO A 29 -1.58 -30.83 12.09
N ASP A 30 -2.25 -29.76 12.54
CA ASP A 30 -1.83 -28.87 13.61
C ASP A 30 -0.48 -28.14 13.41
N SER A 31 0.07 -28.19 12.20
CA SER A 31 1.31 -27.52 11.82
C SER A 31 1.08 -26.45 10.75
N PRO A 32 1.95 -25.43 10.65
CA PRO A 32 1.93 -24.50 9.53
C PRO A 32 2.20 -25.24 8.22
N ALA A 33 1.49 -24.87 7.14
CA ALA A 33 1.75 -25.39 5.81
C ALA A 33 3.06 -24.81 5.25
N VAL A 34 3.77 -25.59 4.44
CA VAL A 34 4.84 -25.10 3.59
C VAL A 34 4.23 -24.51 2.33
N LEU A 35 4.32 -23.21 2.17
CA LEU A 35 3.77 -22.48 1.03
C LEU A 35 4.88 -22.12 0.06
N TYR A 36 4.71 -22.46 -1.23
CA TYR A 36 5.62 -22.00 -2.29
C TYR A 36 5.41 -20.51 -2.56
N ILE A 37 6.50 -19.78 -2.85
CA ILE A 37 6.47 -18.34 -3.14
C ILE A 37 6.86 -18.11 -4.59
N ASP A 38 5.96 -17.46 -5.37
CA ASP A 38 6.19 -17.18 -6.79
C ASP A 38 7.10 -15.99 -7.03
N LEU A 39 7.00 -14.96 -6.19
CA LEU A 39 7.79 -13.74 -6.30
C LEU A 39 8.25 -13.26 -4.91
N HIS A 40 9.54 -13.07 -4.77
CA HIS A 40 10.14 -12.46 -3.59
C HIS A 40 10.65 -11.05 -3.94
N LEU A 41 10.09 -10.05 -3.30
CA LEU A 41 10.51 -8.66 -3.42
C LEU A 41 11.44 -8.32 -2.25
N VAL A 42 12.55 -7.67 -2.52
CA VAL A 42 13.52 -7.28 -1.49
C VAL A 42 13.94 -5.82 -1.64
N HIS A 43 14.24 -5.19 -0.52
CA HIS A 43 14.72 -3.80 -0.48
C HIS A 43 15.81 -3.64 0.59
N GLU A 44 16.47 -2.50 0.60
CA GLU A 44 17.70 -2.25 1.35
C GLU A 44 17.56 -2.26 2.88
N VAL A 45 16.34 -2.10 3.42
CA VAL A 45 16.15 -1.98 4.88
C VAL A 45 16.06 -3.34 5.57
N THR A 46 15.34 -4.31 5.00
CA THR A 46 15.01 -5.59 5.66
C THR A 46 15.81 -6.78 5.14
N SER A 47 16.62 -6.60 4.09
CA SER A 47 17.37 -7.69 3.46
C SER A 47 18.82 -7.88 3.94
N PRO A 48 19.54 -6.89 4.49
CA PRO A 48 20.97 -7.05 4.80
C PRO A 48 21.27 -8.22 5.71
N GLN A 49 20.53 -8.36 6.81
CA GLN A 49 20.73 -9.45 7.78
C GLN A 49 20.38 -10.82 7.18
N ALA A 50 19.38 -10.88 6.27
CA ALA A 50 19.02 -12.12 5.59
C ALA A 50 20.17 -12.61 4.69
N PHE A 51 20.82 -11.74 3.93
CA PHE A 51 21.99 -12.09 3.12
C PHE A 51 23.20 -12.48 3.98
N THR A 52 23.39 -11.81 5.12
CA THR A 52 24.42 -12.21 6.08
C THR A 52 24.18 -13.64 6.61
N GLY A 53 22.94 -14.00 6.92
CA GLY A 53 22.57 -15.36 7.35
C GLY A 53 22.84 -16.40 6.27
N LEU A 54 22.55 -16.10 5.00
CA LEU A 54 22.89 -16.99 3.87
C LEU A 54 24.41 -17.25 3.79
N ARG A 55 25.25 -16.19 3.88
CA ARG A 55 26.71 -16.31 3.85
C ARG A 55 27.23 -17.19 4.97
N GLN A 56 26.77 -16.94 6.20
CA GLN A 56 27.21 -17.72 7.39
C GLN A 56 26.87 -19.20 7.27
N ARG A 57 25.79 -19.55 6.57
CA ARG A 57 25.36 -20.94 6.35
C ARG A 57 25.88 -21.55 5.04
N GLY A 58 26.63 -20.78 4.23
CA GLY A 58 27.09 -21.23 2.92
C GLY A 58 25.95 -21.48 1.91
N LEU A 59 24.81 -20.81 2.09
CA LEU A 59 23.62 -20.96 1.24
C LEU A 59 23.63 -19.95 0.10
N LYS A 60 23.01 -20.33 -1.02
CA LYS A 60 22.77 -19.45 -2.18
C LYS A 60 21.30 -19.06 -2.24
N VAL A 61 21.01 -17.98 -2.95
CA VAL A 61 19.62 -17.66 -3.33
C VAL A 61 19.13 -18.73 -4.31
N ARG A 62 18.03 -19.40 -3.94
CA ARG A 62 17.52 -20.55 -4.71
C ARG A 62 16.96 -20.17 -6.07
N ARG A 63 16.25 -19.04 -6.14
CA ARG A 63 15.58 -18.55 -7.37
C ARG A 63 15.83 -17.06 -7.55
N PRO A 64 17.04 -16.67 -7.99
CA PRO A 64 17.33 -15.25 -8.29
C PRO A 64 16.37 -14.67 -9.35
N ASP A 65 15.93 -15.50 -10.30
CA ASP A 65 14.96 -15.14 -11.35
C ASP A 65 13.55 -14.82 -10.83
N LYS A 66 13.21 -15.27 -9.60
CA LYS A 66 11.97 -14.98 -8.89
C LYS A 66 12.16 -13.98 -7.75
N THR A 67 13.31 -13.34 -7.69
CA THR A 67 13.63 -12.31 -6.69
C THR A 67 13.87 -10.99 -7.41
N LEU A 68 13.16 -9.94 -7.01
CA LEU A 68 13.32 -8.58 -7.54
C LEU A 68 13.74 -7.65 -6.42
N ALA A 69 14.84 -6.94 -6.63
CA ALA A 69 15.39 -6.00 -5.68
C ALA A 69 15.26 -4.55 -6.15
N THR A 70 15.02 -3.64 -5.19
CA THR A 70 15.03 -2.20 -5.43
C THR A 70 15.54 -1.46 -4.20
N MET A 71 15.73 -0.16 -4.34
CA MET A 71 16.04 0.78 -3.27
C MET A 71 14.95 1.83 -3.21
N ASP A 72 14.28 1.98 -2.07
CA ASP A 72 13.11 2.85 -1.98
C ASP A 72 12.96 3.61 -0.65
N HIS A 73 13.52 3.09 0.45
CA HIS A 73 13.36 3.67 1.78
C HIS A 73 14.47 4.65 2.15
N SER A 74 15.72 4.26 1.93
CA SER A 74 16.92 5.01 2.34
C SER A 74 17.46 5.94 1.25
N ILE A 75 16.83 5.95 0.07
CA ILE A 75 17.27 6.81 -1.03
C ILE A 75 16.79 8.25 -0.84
N PRO A 76 17.67 9.24 -1.14
CA PRO A 76 17.25 10.63 -1.14
C PRO A 76 16.29 10.91 -2.30
N THR A 77 15.31 11.79 -2.05
CA THR A 77 14.41 12.33 -3.08
C THR A 77 14.85 13.72 -3.56
N THR A 78 16.09 14.11 -3.26
CA THR A 78 16.82 15.23 -3.85
C THR A 78 17.29 14.87 -5.26
N PRO A 79 17.71 15.85 -6.09
CA PRO A 79 18.20 15.59 -7.42
C PRO A 79 19.29 14.51 -7.48
N ILE A 80 19.26 13.68 -8.51
CA ILE A 80 20.24 12.61 -8.73
C ILE A 80 21.66 13.22 -8.79
N GLY A 81 22.62 12.56 -8.14
CA GLY A 81 24.01 13.01 -8.07
C GLY A 81 24.37 13.82 -6.81
N VAL A 82 23.39 14.19 -6.00
CA VAL A 82 23.67 14.76 -4.67
C VAL A 82 24.13 13.63 -3.74
N PRO A 83 25.26 13.77 -3.02
CA PRO A 83 25.73 12.75 -2.08
C PRO A 83 24.68 12.44 -0.99
N ILE A 84 24.58 11.17 -0.60
CA ILE A 84 23.70 10.75 0.47
C ILE A 84 24.33 11.20 1.80
N ALA A 85 23.69 12.16 2.45
CA ALA A 85 24.23 12.78 3.67
C ALA A 85 24.16 11.84 4.90
N ASP A 86 23.14 10.96 4.96
CA ASP A 86 22.99 9.99 6.04
C ASP A 86 23.90 8.78 5.80
N ALA A 87 24.87 8.57 6.71
CA ALA A 87 25.86 7.52 6.59
C ALA A 87 25.25 6.09 6.68
N MET A 88 24.17 5.94 7.45
CA MET A 88 23.47 4.65 7.58
C MET A 88 22.70 4.32 6.29
N ALA A 89 21.96 5.29 5.75
CA ALA A 89 21.30 5.15 4.47
C ALA A 89 22.29 4.80 3.34
N ALA A 90 23.42 5.51 3.27
CA ALA A 90 24.48 5.23 2.31
C ALA A 90 25.08 3.82 2.47
N ALA A 91 25.21 3.33 3.70
CA ALA A 91 25.70 1.97 3.97
C ALA A 91 24.69 0.91 3.50
N GLN A 92 23.40 1.08 3.80
CA GLN A 92 22.34 0.17 3.38
C GLN A 92 22.25 0.06 1.85
N ILE A 93 22.37 1.18 1.15
CA ILE A 93 22.38 1.21 -0.31
C ILE A 93 23.56 0.41 -0.89
N ARG A 94 24.79 0.67 -0.41
CA ARG A 94 25.98 -0.07 -0.86
C ARG A 94 25.90 -1.56 -0.54
N GLU A 95 25.38 -1.92 0.63
CA GLU A 95 25.18 -3.31 1.01
C GLU A 95 24.18 -4.01 0.09
N MET A 96 23.10 -3.35 -0.29
CA MET A 96 22.13 -3.88 -1.24
C MET A 96 22.74 -4.13 -2.62
N GLU A 97 23.56 -3.21 -3.14
CA GLU A 97 24.32 -3.40 -4.38
C GLU A 97 25.23 -4.61 -4.32
N THR A 98 26.00 -4.72 -3.24
CA THR A 98 26.92 -5.86 -3.00
C THR A 98 26.16 -7.17 -2.94
N ASN A 99 25.06 -7.22 -2.18
CA ASN A 99 24.27 -8.43 -2.01
C ASN A 99 23.61 -8.87 -3.32
N ALA A 100 23.03 -7.93 -4.08
CA ALA A 100 22.40 -8.24 -5.35
C ALA A 100 23.39 -8.79 -6.37
N ALA A 101 24.58 -8.19 -6.47
CA ALA A 101 25.65 -8.64 -7.35
C ALA A 101 26.17 -10.05 -6.95
N GLU A 102 26.43 -10.27 -5.66
CA GLU A 102 26.94 -11.55 -5.15
C GLU A 102 25.96 -12.71 -5.38
N PHE A 103 24.69 -12.47 -5.15
CA PHE A 103 23.66 -13.51 -5.23
C PHE A 103 22.94 -13.58 -6.59
N GLY A 104 23.36 -12.76 -7.57
CA GLY A 104 22.81 -12.76 -8.93
C GLY A 104 21.35 -12.29 -9.03
N ILE A 105 20.93 -11.38 -8.15
CA ILE A 105 19.57 -10.85 -8.09
C ILE A 105 19.46 -9.60 -8.98
N THR A 106 18.39 -9.48 -9.76
CA THR A 106 18.08 -8.26 -10.51
C THR A 106 17.80 -7.12 -9.54
N LEU A 107 18.61 -6.06 -9.60
CA LEU A 107 18.48 -4.86 -8.76
C LEU A 107 18.11 -3.63 -9.61
N HIS A 108 17.03 -2.97 -9.27
CA HIS A 108 16.74 -1.61 -9.72
C HIS A 108 17.36 -0.61 -8.73
N GLY A 109 18.69 -0.40 -8.87
CA GLY A 109 19.50 0.48 -8.03
C GLY A 109 19.39 1.95 -8.41
N MET A 110 20.34 2.77 -7.87
CA MET A 110 20.28 4.23 -7.97
C MET A 110 20.18 4.76 -9.40
N ASP A 111 20.87 4.14 -10.35
CA ASP A 111 20.92 4.56 -11.75
C ASP A 111 19.87 3.87 -12.65
N SER A 112 19.06 2.99 -12.09
CA SER A 112 18.06 2.26 -12.87
C SER A 112 16.90 3.19 -13.28
N PRO A 113 16.49 3.18 -14.55
CA PRO A 113 15.32 3.92 -15.00
C PRO A 113 14.02 3.40 -14.39
N HIS A 114 14.02 2.18 -13.85
CA HIS A 114 12.86 1.54 -13.20
C HIS A 114 12.97 1.55 -11.67
N ARG A 115 13.89 2.32 -11.08
CA ARG A 115 13.98 2.46 -9.63
C ARG A 115 12.70 3.08 -9.08
N GLY A 116 12.25 2.57 -7.94
CA GLY A 116 11.08 3.12 -7.25
C GLY A 116 10.64 2.27 -6.08
N ILE A 117 9.54 2.65 -5.49
CA ILE A 117 8.93 1.93 -4.39
C ILE A 117 8.60 0.51 -4.84
N VAL A 118 9.04 -0.48 -4.09
CA VAL A 118 8.93 -1.90 -4.45
C VAL A 118 7.50 -2.31 -4.80
N HIS A 119 6.50 -1.74 -4.10
CA HIS A 119 5.07 -1.99 -4.35
C HIS A 119 4.47 -1.16 -5.49
N VAL A 120 5.27 -0.33 -6.14
CA VAL A 120 4.93 0.40 -7.37
C VAL A 120 5.57 -0.29 -8.57
N ILE A 121 6.88 -0.56 -8.52
CA ILE A 121 7.60 -1.13 -9.66
C ILE A 121 7.20 -2.57 -9.98
N GLY A 122 6.88 -3.40 -8.98
CA GLY A 122 6.42 -4.78 -9.20
C GLY A 122 5.20 -4.84 -10.13
N PRO A 123 4.11 -4.11 -9.86
CA PRO A 123 2.99 -3.92 -10.77
C PRO A 123 3.36 -3.29 -12.11
N GLU A 124 4.11 -2.19 -12.12
CA GLU A 124 4.45 -1.46 -13.35
C GLU A 124 5.23 -2.31 -14.34
N LEU A 125 6.12 -3.14 -13.86
CA LEU A 125 6.91 -4.05 -14.69
C LEU A 125 6.12 -5.31 -15.11
N GLY A 126 4.92 -5.55 -14.56
CA GLY A 126 4.14 -6.76 -14.81
C GLY A 126 4.68 -8.00 -14.10
N ARG A 127 5.52 -7.82 -13.07
CA ARG A 127 6.01 -8.91 -12.19
C ARG A 127 4.91 -9.42 -11.27
N THR A 128 3.98 -8.55 -10.87
CA THR A 128 2.79 -8.91 -10.09
C THR A 128 1.71 -9.43 -11.02
N GLN A 129 1.29 -10.67 -10.84
CA GLN A 129 0.27 -11.30 -11.69
C GLN A 129 -0.79 -12.02 -10.85
N PRO A 130 -2.01 -12.20 -11.39
CA PRO A 130 -3.08 -12.91 -10.69
C PRO A 130 -2.69 -14.33 -10.31
N GLY A 131 -3.14 -14.75 -9.14
CA GLY A 131 -2.94 -16.11 -8.64
C GLY A 131 -1.59 -16.38 -8.00
N MET A 132 -0.65 -15.44 -8.02
CA MET A 132 0.68 -15.60 -7.43
C MET A 132 0.64 -15.49 -5.89
N THR A 133 1.64 -16.10 -5.26
CA THR A 133 2.06 -15.82 -3.88
C THR A 133 3.26 -14.87 -3.92
N ILE A 134 3.16 -13.72 -3.23
CA ILE A 134 4.17 -12.65 -3.26
C ILE A 134 4.54 -12.26 -1.83
N VAL A 135 5.84 -12.20 -1.53
CA VAL A 135 6.33 -11.75 -0.22
C VAL A 135 7.40 -10.67 -0.34
N CYS A 136 7.50 -9.85 0.69
CA CYS A 136 8.53 -8.83 0.85
C CYS A 136 8.75 -8.56 2.35
N GLY A 137 9.92 -8.08 2.72
CA GLY A 137 10.20 -7.60 4.07
C GLY A 137 9.48 -6.29 4.46
N ASP A 138 8.39 -5.95 3.78
CA ASP A 138 7.56 -4.77 4.02
C ASP A 138 6.08 -5.17 4.14
N SER A 139 5.38 -4.60 5.13
CA SER A 139 3.99 -4.90 5.42
C SER A 139 3.03 -4.52 4.28
N HIS A 140 3.36 -3.47 3.48
CA HIS A 140 2.52 -3.03 2.36
C HIS A 140 2.62 -3.90 1.11
N THR A 141 3.26 -5.06 1.21
CA THR A 141 3.20 -6.14 0.20
C THR A 141 1.75 -6.51 -0.12
N ALA A 142 0.81 -6.29 0.80
CA ALA A 142 -0.63 -6.42 0.56
C ALA A 142 -1.13 -5.65 -0.67
N THR A 143 -0.43 -4.61 -1.13
CA THR A 143 -0.72 -3.86 -2.37
C THR A 143 -0.92 -4.77 -3.58
N HIS A 144 -0.09 -5.82 -3.70
CA HIS A 144 -0.12 -6.74 -4.85
C HIS A 144 -1.38 -7.60 -4.90
N GLY A 145 -2.12 -7.70 -3.79
CA GLY A 145 -3.41 -8.38 -3.74
C GLY A 145 -4.49 -7.72 -4.61
N ALA A 146 -4.30 -6.47 -5.03
CA ALA A 146 -5.15 -5.78 -6.02
C ALA A 146 -5.24 -6.52 -7.36
N PHE A 147 -4.26 -7.36 -7.66
CA PHE A 147 -4.20 -8.20 -8.87
C PHE A 147 -4.79 -9.60 -8.66
N GLY A 148 -5.33 -9.90 -7.49
CA GLY A 148 -5.75 -11.25 -7.14
C GLY A 148 -4.57 -12.17 -6.81
N ALA A 149 -3.49 -11.63 -6.25
CA ALA A 149 -2.38 -12.36 -5.69
C ALA A 149 -2.55 -12.50 -4.16
N LEU A 150 -2.04 -13.57 -3.57
CA LEU A 150 -1.88 -13.68 -2.12
C LEU A 150 -0.53 -13.06 -1.75
N ALA A 151 -0.57 -11.81 -1.31
CA ALA A 151 0.62 -10.99 -1.09
C ALA A 151 0.66 -10.45 0.34
N PHE A 152 1.78 -10.65 1.04
CA PHE A 152 1.91 -10.24 2.45
C PHE A 152 3.35 -9.99 2.87
N GLY A 153 3.49 -9.13 3.89
CA GLY A 153 4.77 -8.82 4.51
C GLY A 153 5.32 -9.97 5.37
N ILE A 154 6.65 -10.11 5.40
CA ILE A 154 7.36 -11.11 6.18
C ILE A 154 8.49 -10.48 6.99
N GLY A 155 8.90 -11.13 8.08
CA GLY A 155 10.03 -10.69 8.90
C GLY A 155 11.38 -11.02 8.27
N THR A 156 12.45 -10.38 8.74
CA THR A 156 13.82 -10.54 8.20
C THR A 156 14.30 -12.00 8.20
N SER A 157 13.99 -12.79 9.23
CA SER A 157 14.32 -14.22 9.25
C SER A 157 13.57 -15.03 8.21
N GLU A 158 12.33 -14.62 7.92
CA GLU A 158 11.53 -15.24 6.85
C GLU A 158 12.04 -14.83 5.46
N VAL A 159 12.58 -13.60 5.31
CA VAL A 159 13.27 -13.16 4.08
C VAL A 159 14.45 -14.10 3.78
N GLU A 160 15.31 -14.38 4.78
CA GLU A 160 16.41 -15.35 4.63
C GLU A 160 15.89 -16.73 4.21
N HIS A 161 14.82 -17.21 4.88
CA HIS A 161 14.24 -18.50 4.60
C HIS A 161 13.72 -18.61 3.15
N VAL A 162 13.00 -17.59 2.68
CA VAL A 162 12.48 -17.57 1.30
C VAL A 162 13.62 -17.47 0.28
N LEU A 163 14.64 -16.65 0.52
CA LEU A 163 15.83 -16.58 -0.34
C LEU A 163 16.49 -17.97 -0.50
N ALA A 164 16.62 -18.71 0.61
CA ALA A 164 17.27 -20.03 0.62
C ALA A 164 16.41 -21.13 0.00
N THR A 165 15.08 -21.09 0.15
CA THR A 165 14.20 -22.25 -0.13
C THR A 165 13.13 -21.99 -1.17
N GLN A 166 12.76 -20.75 -1.44
CA GLN A 166 11.58 -20.32 -2.19
C GLN A 166 10.25 -20.75 -1.55
N CYS A 167 10.26 -21.10 -0.29
CA CYS A 167 9.10 -21.53 0.48
C CYS A 167 9.01 -20.79 1.80
N LEU A 168 7.83 -20.86 2.43
CA LEU A 168 7.56 -20.23 3.71
C LEU A 168 6.61 -21.08 4.55
N LEU A 169 6.85 -21.16 5.87
CA LEU A 169 5.92 -21.78 6.80
C LEU A 169 4.83 -20.78 7.19
N GLN A 170 3.57 -21.07 6.84
CA GLN A 170 2.44 -20.20 7.14
C GLN A 170 1.22 -20.96 7.64
N LYS A 171 0.54 -20.42 8.64
CA LYS A 171 -0.82 -20.86 8.99
C LYS A 171 -1.80 -20.29 7.99
N LYS A 172 -2.74 -21.11 7.51
CA LYS A 172 -3.81 -20.65 6.61
C LYS A 172 -4.64 -19.56 7.31
N PRO A 173 -4.68 -18.34 6.78
CA PRO A 173 -5.50 -17.29 7.35
C PRO A 173 -6.99 -17.57 7.06
N LYS A 174 -7.85 -16.98 7.88
CA LYS A 174 -9.29 -16.96 7.66
C LYS A 174 -9.66 -15.95 6.58
N THR A 175 -10.84 -16.08 6.02
CA THR A 175 -11.39 -15.17 5.00
C THR A 175 -12.31 -14.12 5.63
N TYR A 176 -12.17 -12.86 5.19
CA TYR A 176 -13.04 -11.77 5.62
C TYR A 176 -13.52 -11.00 4.39
N GLU A 177 -14.78 -11.17 4.01
CA GLU A 177 -15.37 -10.38 2.94
C GLU A 177 -15.55 -8.92 3.36
N VAL A 178 -15.01 -8.01 2.59
CA VAL A 178 -15.29 -6.58 2.67
C VAL A 178 -16.05 -6.17 1.42
N ARG A 179 -17.38 -6.13 1.53
CA ARG A 179 -18.27 -5.81 0.45
C ARG A 179 -18.53 -4.30 0.39
N VAL A 180 -18.29 -3.68 -0.76
CA VAL A 180 -18.60 -2.27 -0.99
C VAL A 180 -19.50 -2.14 -2.22
N ASP A 181 -20.74 -1.80 -2.00
CA ASP A 181 -21.74 -1.61 -3.07
C ASP A 181 -22.09 -0.14 -3.26
N GLY A 182 -22.76 0.17 -4.36
CA GLY A 182 -23.12 1.52 -4.73
C GLY A 182 -22.05 2.23 -5.56
N LYS A 183 -22.11 3.56 -5.60
CA LYS A 183 -21.20 4.43 -6.35
C LYS A 183 -20.63 5.50 -5.41
N LEU A 184 -19.32 5.73 -5.48
CA LEU A 184 -18.67 6.81 -4.75
C LEU A 184 -19.20 8.18 -5.20
N ALA A 185 -19.45 9.05 -4.23
CA ALA A 185 -19.79 10.44 -4.49
C ALA A 185 -18.57 11.21 -5.04
N ASN A 186 -18.84 12.32 -5.72
CA ASN A 186 -17.76 13.20 -6.19
C ASN A 186 -16.95 13.74 -5.00
N GLY A 187 -15.62 13.70 -5.12
CA GLY A 187 -14.69 14.07 -4.04
C GLY A 187 -14.33 12.94 -3.07
N VAL A 188 -14.95 11.75 -3.19
CA VAL A 188 -14.63 10.56 -2.42
C VAL A 188 -13.78 9.61 -3.26
N SER A 189 -12.74 9.04 -2.68
CA SER A 189 -11.74 8.20 -3.34
C SER A 189 -11.62 6.81 -2.72
N ALA A 190 -10.83 5.95 -3.34
CA ALA A 190 -10.50 4.62 -2.80
C ALA A 190 -9.83 4.69 -1.41
N LYS A 191 -9.07 5.76 -1.14
CA LYS A 191 -8.47 5.96 0.18
C LYS A 191 -9.51 6.20 1.26
N ASP A 192 -10.59 6.88 0.91
CA ASP A 192 -11.69 7.12 1.85
C ASP A 192 -12.44 5.82 2.17
N ILE A 193 -12.56 4.88 1.21
CA ILE A 193 -13.12 3.54 1.46
C ILE A 193 -12.32 2.82 2.54
N ILE A 194 -11.00 2.74 2.36
CA ILE A 194 -10.17 1.96 3.31
C ILE A 194 -10.04 2.66 4.66
N LEU A 195 -9.95 3.99 4.71
CA LEU A 195 -9.95 4.72 5.97
C LEU A 195 -11.27 4.56 6.73
N ALA A 196 -12.42 4.59 6.04
CA ALA A 196 -13.73 4.34 6.65
C ALA A 196 -13.85 2.90 7.17
N LEU A 197 -13.36 1.91 6.42
CA LEU A 197 -13.31 0.53 6.89
C LEU A 197 -12.49 0.42 8.18
N ILE A 198 -11.24 0.93 8.18
CA ILE A 198 -10.34 0.83 9.33
C ILE A 198 -10.91 1.58 10.53
N ALA A 199 -11.48 2.76 10.34
CA ALA A 199 -12.17 3.49 11.42
C ALA A 199 -13.32 2.69 12.03
N ARG A 200 -14.05 1.90 11.21
CA ARG A 200 -15.18 1.10 11.65
C ARG A 200 -14.79 -0.18 12.38
N ILE A 201 -13.73 -0.88 11.92
CA ILE A 201 -13.34 -2.18 12.51
C ILE A 201 -12.18 -2.07 13.50
N GLY A 202 -11.47 -0.93 13.53
CA GLY A 202 -10.25 -0.71 14.30
C GLY A 202 -9.00 -1.34 13.65
N VAL A 203 -7.83 -0.98 14.16
CA VAL A 203 -6.52 -1.46 13.67
C VAL A 203 -6.28 -2.96 13.86
N GLY A 204 -7.09 -3.65 14.65
CA GLY A 204 -7.01 -5.09 14.91
C GLY A 204 -8.19 -5.90 14.34
N GLY A 205 -9.15 -5.25 13.69
CA GLY A 205 -10.40 -5.89 13.25
C GLY A 205 -10.24 -7.03 12.26
N GLY A 206 -9.16 -7.01 11.47
CA GLY A 206 -8.78 -8.03 10.48
C GLY A 206 -7.77 -9.06 10.96
N THR A 207 -7.37 -9.05 12.24
CA THR A 207 -6.33 -9.96 12.74
C THR A 207 -6.64 -11.42 12.45
N GLY A 208 -5.68 -12.14 11.87
CA GLY A 208 -5.82 -13.55 11.48
C GLY A 208 -6.62 -13.79 10.19
N HIS A 209 -7.04 -12.73 9.49
CA HIS A 209 -7.82 -12.81 8.27
C HIS A 209 -7.07 -12.20 7.08
N VAL A 210 -7.51 -12.58 5.89
CA VAL A 210 -7.26 -11.89 4.62
C VAL A 210 -8.56 -11.20 4.21
N PHE A 211 -8.49 -9.92 3.86
CA PHE A 211 -9.64 -9.21 3.29
C PHE A 211 -9.80 -9.58 1.82
N GLU A 212 -10.97 -10.07 1.43
CA GLU A 212 -11.39 -10.16 0.04
C GLU A 212 -12.40 -9.05 -0.23
N TYR A 213 -11.98 -8.07 -1.02
CA TYR A 213 -12.81 -6.92 -1.38
C TYR A 213 -13.74 -7.28 -2.53
N THR A 214 -15.04 -7.10 -2.31
CA THR A 214 -16.12 -7.45 -3.24
C THR A 214 -17.09 -6.28 -3.43
N GLY A 215 -18.08 -6.47 -4.26
CA GLY A 215 -19.14 -5.49 -4.50
C GLY A 215 -18.93 -4.62 -5.73
N GLY A 216 -19.98 -3.90 -6.11
CA GLY A 216 -20.02 -3.11 -7.34
C GLY A 216 -19.04 -1.95 -7.34
N ALA A 217 -18.89 -1.27 -6.20
CA ALA A 217 -17.95 -0.16 -6.05
C ALA A 217 -16.49 -0.61 -6.23
N ILE A 218 -16.10 -1.76 -5.68
CA ILE A 218 -14.73 -2.31 -5.81
C ILE A 218 -14.43 -2.69 -7.26
N ARG A 219 -15.38 -3.35 -7.95
CA ARG A 219 -15.19 -3.69 -9.38
C ARG A 219 -15.04 -2.46 -10.26
N GLY A 220 -15.71 -1.36 -9.91
CA GLY A 220 -15.61 -0.09 -10.64
C GLY A 220 -14.33 0.72 -10.38
N LEU A 221 -13.46 0.29 -9.47
CA LEU A 221 -12.18 0.95 -9.19
C LEU A 221 -11.15 0.65 -10.29
N THR A 222 -10.31 1.65 -10.61
CA THR A 222 -9.10 1.43 -11.41
C THR A 222 -8.09 0.55 -10.65
N MET A 223 -7.08 0.02 -11.34
CA MET A 223 -6.05 -0.80 -10.68
C MET A 223 -5.31 -0.04 -9.59
N GLU A 224 -4.98 1.23 -9.82
CA GLU A 224 -4.30 2.06 -8.82
C GLU A 224 -5.17 2.28 -7.58
N GLN A 225 -6.48 2.46 -7.77
CA GLN A 225 -7.43 2.57 -6.66
C GLN A 225 -7.56 1.26 -5.88
N ARG A 226 -7.60 0.10 -6.58
CA ARG A 226 -7.57 -1.23 -5.94
C ARG A 226 -6.26 -1.42 -5.15
N MET A 227 -5.12 -0.99 -5.71
CA MET A 227 -3.85 -1.01 -5.00
C MET A 227 -3.86 -0.16 -3.73
N THR A 228 -4.50 1.00 -3.74
CA THR A 228 -4.68 1.85 -2.53
C THR A 228 -5.46 1.12 -1.44
N VAL A 229 -6.58 0.48 -1.79
CA VAL A 229 -7.41 -0.28 -0.84
C VAL A 229 -6.65 -1.47 -0.25
N CYS A 230 -6.02 -2.28 -1.12
CA CYS A 230 -5.25 -3.45 -0.68
C CYS A 230 -4.01 -3.06 0.14
N ASN A 231 -3.32 -1.96 -0.23
CA ASN A 231 -2.16 -1.44 0.48
C ASN A 231 -2.45 -1.23 1.98
N MET A 232 -3.57 -0.58 2.30
CA MET A 232 -3.92 -0.24 3.68
C MET A 232 -4.71 -1.34 4.42
N SER A 233 -4.87 -2.53 3.85
CA SER A 233 -5.50 -3.66 4.55
C SER A 233 -4.76 -4.05 5.83
N ILE A 234 -3.43 -3.91 5.82
CA ILE A 234 -2.59 -4.21 6.98
C ILE A 234 -2.84 -3.25 8.15
N GLU A 235 -3.26 -2.00 7.89
CA GLU A 235 -3.63 -1.04 8.93
C GLU A 235 -4.95 -1.40 9.61
N GLY A 236 -5.79 -2.20 8.97
CA GLY A 236 -6.97 -2.85 9.58
C GLY A 236 -6.65 -4.16 10.30
N GLY A 237 -5.37 -4.54 10.38
CA GLY A 237 -4.90 -5.76 11.02
C GLY A 237 -4.96 -7.02 10.15
N ALA A 238 -5.39 -6.93 8.90
CA ALA A 238 -5.44 -8.08 8.00
C ALA A 238 -4.04 -8.54 7.57
N ARG A 239 -3.89 -9.83 7.28
CA ARG A 239 -2.63 -10.40 6.75
C ARG A 239 -2.36 -9.95 5.33
N ALA A 240 -3.41 -9.78 4.53
CA ALA A 240 -3.41 -9.33 3.14
C ALA A 240 -4.77 -8.72 2.79
N GLY A 241 -4.82 -8.02 1.65
CA GLY A 241 -6.07 -7.58 1.03
C GLY A 241 -6.06 -8.03 -0.42
N MET A 242 -7.18 -8.54 -0.93
CA MET A 242 -7.28 -9.10 -2.27
C MET A 242 -8.50 -8.57 -3.01
N VAL A 243 -8.34 -8.33 -4.31
CA VAL A 243 -9.45 -8.08 -5.25
C VAL A 243 -9.39 -9.17 -6.31
N ALA A 244 -10.51 -9.81 -6.59
CA ALA A 244 -10.56 -10.81 -7.66
C ALA A 244 -10.18 -10.19 -9.00
N PRO A 245 -9.29 -10.84 -9.80
CA PRO A 245 -8.87 -10.30 -11.08
C PRO A 245 -10.03 -10.30 -12.09
N ASP A 246 -10.09 -9.26 -12.90
CA ASP A 246 -11.08 -9.04 -13.95
C ASP A 246 -10.44 -8.36 -15.16
N ASP A 247 -11.25 -7.92 -16.12
CA ASP A 247 -10.76 -7.27 -17.35
C ASP A 247 -9.94 -6.01 -17.04
N THR A 248 -10.29 -5.23 -16.02
CA THR A 248 -9.47 -4.08 -15.56
C THR A 248 -8.05 -4.51 -15.17
N THR A 249 -7.93 -5.68 -14.52
CA THR A 249 -6.62 -6.23 -14.15
C THR A 249 -5.85 -6.70 -15.40
N PHE A 250 -6.53 -7.32 -16.35
CA PHE A 250 -5.88 -7.81 -17.57
C PHE A 250 -5.44 -6.67 -18.47
N GLU A 251 -6.26 -5.65 -18.65
CA GLU A 251 -5.90 -4.43 -19.39
C GLU A 251 -4.68 -3.73 -18.81
N TYR A 252 -4.61 -3.64 -17.47
CA TYR A 252 -3.45 -3.06 -16.79
C TYR A 252 -2.16 -3.84 -17.05
N LEU A 253 -2.23 -5.16 -17.11
CA LEU A 253 -1.06 -6.03 -17.30
C LEU A 253 -0.65 -6.19 -18.76
N TYR A 254 -1.58 -5.99 -19.69
CA TYR A 254 -1.31 -6.21 -21.12
C TYR A 254 -0.16 -5.35 -21.62
N GLY A 255 0.81 -5.99 -22.28
CA GLY A 255 1.96 -5.30 -22.88
C GLY A 255 3.08 -4.89 -21.91
N ARG A 256 2.93 -5.13 -20.60
CA ARG A 256 4.02 -4.87 -19.64
C ARG A 256 5.19 -5.81 -19.85
N GLU A 257 6.37 -5.37 -19.45
CA GLU A 257 7.66 -6.01 -19.78
C GLU A 257 7.69 -7.49 -19.40
N PHE A 258 7.31 -7.83 -18.16
CA PHE A 258 7.32 -9.19 -17.61
C PHE A 258 5.95 -9.87 -17.60
N ALA A 259 4.93 -9.25 -18.15
CA ALA A 259 3.66 -9.94 -18.38
C ALA A 259 3.80 -10.97 -19.50
N PRO A 260 3.02 -12.06 -19.47
CA PRO A 260 2.99 -13.03 -20.56
C PRO A 260 2.68 -12.36 -21.89
N LYS A 261 3.18 -12.94 -23.00
CA LYS A 261 3.01 -12.39 -24.36
C LYS A 261 2.49 -13.44 -25.31
N GLY A 262 1.78 -13.01 -26.38
CA GLY A 262 1.24 -13.91 -27.40
C GLY A 262 0.38 -15.04 -26.81
N GLU A 263 0.59 -16.27 -27.24
CA GLU A 263 -0.18 -17.43 -26.76
C GLU A 263 -0.09 -17.66 -25.23
N GLU A 264 1.03 -17.29 -24.62
CA GLU A 264 1.16 -17.40 -23.15
C GLU A 264 0.26 -16.39 -22.42
N TRP A 265 -0.01 -15.23 -23.02
CA TRP A 265 -0.99 -14.29 -22.52
C TRP A 265 -2.40 -14.89 -22.50
N ASP A 266 -2.82 -15.50 -23.61
CA ASP A 266 -4.16 -16.09 -23.72
C ASP A 266 -4.35 -17.23 -22.72
N LYS A 267 -3.33 -18.07 -22.55
CA LYS A 267 -3.31 -19.13 -21.54
C LYS A 267 -3.36 -18.56 -20.11
N ALA A 268 -2.63 -17.48 -19.85
CA ALA A 268 -2.62 -16.82 -18.55
C ALA A 268 -3.99 -16.22 -18.23
N VAL A 269 -4.58 -15.44 -19.15
CA VAL A 269 -5.90 -14.83 -18.97
C VAL A 269 -6.96 -15.91 -18.73
N SER A 270 -6.91 -17.03 -19.45
CA SER A 270 -7.84 -18.17 -19.22
C SER A 270 -7.73 -18.70 -17.79
N LYS A 271 -6.52 -18.84 -17.25
CA LYS A 271 -6.29 -19.26 -15.86
C LYS A 271 -6.75 -18.18 -14.86
N TRP A 272 -6.46 -16.92 -15.14
CA TRP A 272 -6.82 -15.81 -14.25
C TRP A 272 -8.33 -15.61 -14.12
N ARG A 273 -9.09 -15.84 -15.21
CA ARG A 273 -10.56 -15.82 -15.21
C ARG A 273 -11.19 -16.91 -14.33
N ALA A 274 -10.46 -17.96 -13.99
CA ALA A 274 -10.92 -19.04 -13.10
C ALA A 274 -10.63 -18.75 -11.60
N LEU A 275 -9.87 -17.70 -11.29
CA LEU A 275 -9.47 -17.37 -9.91
C LEU A 275 -10.59 -16.77 -9.04
N PRO A 276 -11.49 -15.90 -9.53
CA PRO A 276 -12.56 -15.36 -8.69
C PRO A 276 -13.26 -16.46 -7.90
N GLY A 277 -13.69 -16.11 -6.67
CA GLY A 277 -14.39 -17.06 -5.79
C GLY A 277 -15.59 -17.68 -6.50
N ASP A 278 -15.87 -18.95 -6.18
CA ASP A 278 -17.00 -19.67 -6.73
C ASP A 278 -18.32 -19.10 -6.23
N GLU A 279 -19.37 -19.22 -7.01
CA GLU A 279 -20.71 -18.89 -6.53
C GLU A 279 -21.07 -19.78 -5.33
N GLY A 280 -21.58 -19.16 -4.27
CA GLY A 280 -21.87 -19.84 -3.01
C GLY A 280 -20.66 -20.07 -2.10
N ALA A 281 -19.49 -19.52 -2.41
CA ALA A 281 -18.36 -19.52 -1.48
C ALA A 281 -18.72 -18.77 -0.21
N THR A 282 -18.29 -19.30 0.94
CA THR A 282 -18.56 -18.72 2.26
C THR A 282 -17.30 -18.12 2.84
N TYR A 283 -17.46 -17.01 3.56
CA TYR A 283 -16.41 -16.32 4.28
C TYR A 283 -16.56 -16.55 5.79
N ASP A 284 -15.44 -16.58 6.52
CA ASP A 284 -15.45 -16.69 7.98
C ASP A 284 -16.06 -15.44 8.64
N LYS A 285 -15.91 -14.29 8.00
CA LYS A 285 -16.45 -13.00 8.43
C LYS A 285 -16.83 -12.15 7.23
N SER A 286 -17.83 -11.27 7.38
CA SER A 286 -18.26 -10.35 6.33
C SER A 286 -18.63 -8.99 6.91
N ILE A 287 -18.37 -7.92 6.16
CA ILE A 287 -18.84 -6.56 6.44
C ILE A 287 -19.27 -5.90 5.13
N THR A 288 -20.34 -5.11 5.18
CA THR A 288 -20.82 -4.35 4.03
C THR A 288 -20.73 -2.86 4.31
N LEU A 289 -20.23 -2.12 3.33
CA LEU A 289 -20.23 -0.66 3.24
C LEU A 289 -21.04 -0.24 2.02
N ASN A 290 -21.80 0.85 2.15
CA ASN A 290 -22.42 1.50 1.00
C ASN A 290 -21.55 2.68 0.57
N ALA A 291 -21.07 2.64 -0.66
CA ALA A 291 -20.19 3.68 -1.21
C ALA A 291 -20.85 5.07 -1.26
N ALA A 292 -22.19 5.12 -1.37
CA ALA A 292 -22.94 6.38 -1.39
C ALA A 292 -22.96 7.09 -0.02
N ASP A 293 -22.72 6.36 1.08
CA ASP A 293 -22.69 6.91 2.44
C ASP A 293 -21.29 7.38 2.85
N LEU A 294 -20.27 7.14 2.01
CA LEU A 294 -18.91 7.53 2.28
C LEU A 294 -18.68 9.00 1.99
N GLU A 295 -17.89 9.63 2.84
CA GLU A 295 -17.42 10.99 2.71
C GLU A 295 -15.88 11.02 2.65
N PRO A 296 -15.26 12.14 2.25
CA PRO A 296 -13.82 12.31 2.45
C PRO A 296 -13.43 12.05 3.90
N MET A 297 -12.43 11.19 4.10
CA MET A 297 -11.97 10.76 5.42
C MET A 297 -10.67 11.46 5.81
N ILE A 298 -10.50 11.68 7.10
CA ILE A 298 -9.25 12.19 7.69
C ILE A 298 -9.01 11.50 9.04
N THR A 299 -7.74 11.29 9.40
CA THR A 299 -7.41 10.82 10.75
C THR A 299 -7.26 12.00 11.71
N TYR A 300 -7.71 11.83 12.96
CA TYR A 300 -7.56 12.83 14.03
C TYR A 300 -6.49 12.46 15.06
N GLY A 301 -6.02 11.22 15.05
CA GLY A 301 -5.09 10.70 16.05
C GLY A 301 -3.82 10.11 15.45
N THR A 302 -3.21 9.18 16.16
CA THR A 302 -1.88 8.63 15.90
C THR A 302 -1.88 7.26 15.24
N ASN A 303 -3.01 6.82 14.69
CA ASN A 303 -3.10 5.63 13.86
C ASN A 303 -4.31 5.71 12.91
N PRO A 304 -4.37 4.90 11.83
CA PRO A 304 -5.46 4.94 10.86
C PRO A 304 -6.84 4.54 11.43
N GLY A 305 -6.91 3.80 12.54
CA GLY A 305 -8.17 3.49 13.23
C GLY A 305 -8.81 4.72 13.89
N MET A 306 -8.04 5.76 14.12
CA MET A 306 -8.53 7.07 14.57
C MET A 306 -8.93 7.93 13.38
N GLY A 307 -9.74 7.37 12.48
CA GLY A 307 -10.31 8.04 11.31
C GLY A 307 -11.72 8.55 11.58
N MET A 308 -12.11 9.61 10.87
CA MET A 308 -13.45 10.19 10.90
C MET A 308 -13.79 10.80 9.55
N ARG A 309 -15.05 11.07 9.26
CA ARG A 309 -15.45 11.91 8.14
C ARG A 309 -14.87 13.30 8.33
N ILE A 310 -14.46 13.95 7.25
CA ILE A 310 -13.84 15.29 7.34
C ILE A 310 -14.78 16.34 7.95
N THR A 311 -16.08 16.11 7.85
CA THR A 311 -17.15 16.97 8.41
C THR A 311 -17.46 16.71 9.89
N ASP A 312 -17.01 15.56 10.42
CA ASP A 312 -17.23 15.20 11.81
C ASP A 312 -16.37 16.04 12.77
N ARG A 313 -16.67 15.90 14.04
CA ARG A 313 -15.86 16.45 15.12
C ARG A 313 -15.01 15.36 15.75
N VAL A 314 -13.83 15.72 16.22
CA VAL A 314 -12.98 14.84 17.03
C VAL A 314 -13.81 14.24 18.16
N PRO A 315 -13.81 12.92 18.35
CA PRO A 315 -14.55 12.29 19.43
C PRO A 315 -14.22 12.87 20.81
N THR A 316 -15.06 12.60 21.78
CA THR A 316 -14.77 12.88 23.20
C THR A 316 -14.46 11.58 23.94
N ALA A 317 -13.89 11.65 25.14
CA ALA A 317 -13.54 10.47 25.92
C ALA A 317 -14.77 9.58 26.25
N GLU A 318 -15.95 10.19 26.32
CA GLU A 318 -17.23 9.51 26.56
C GLU A 318 -17.67 8.64 25.38
N SER A 319 -17.12 8.87 24.19
CA SER A 319 -17.38 8.04 22.99
C SER A 319 -16.79 6.63 23.10
N PHE A 320 -15.91 6.39 24.07
CA PHE A 320 -15.23 5.12 24.27
C PHE A 320 -15.70 4.44 25.55
N THR A 321 -15.98 3.14 25.48
CA THR A 321 -16.42 2.34 26.64
C THR A 321 -15.26 1.77 27.42
N GLU A 322 -14.22 1.32 26.73
CA GLU A 322 -13.06 0.66 27.31
C GLU A 322 -12.02 1.65 27.85
N ALA A 323 -11.52 1.42 29.06
CA ALA A 323 -10.50 2.28 29.69
C ALA A 323 -9.21 2.40 28.84
N SER A 324 -8.81 1.30 28.20
CA SER A 324 -7.65 1.27 27.29
C SER A 324 -7.83 2.18 26.06
N GLN A 325 -9.06 2.23 25.51
CA GLN A 325 -9.39 3.09 24.39
C GLN A 325 -9.40 4.56 24.80
N LYS A 326 -9.94 4.88 25.99
CA LYS A 326 -9.90 6.24 26.55
C LYS A 326 -8.47 6.72 26.75
N ALA A 327 -7.62 5.91 27.37
CA ALA A 327 -6.21 6.24 27.57
C ALA A 327 -5.45 6.44 26.24
N ALA A 328 -5.69 5.57 25.24
CA ALA A 328 -5.12 5.72 23.91
C ALA A 328 -5.60 7.00 23.21
N PHE A 329 -6.87 7.34 23.33
CA PHE A 329 -7.45 8.57 22.81
C PHE A 329 -6.82 9.81 23.47
N GLU A 330 -6.77 9.86 24.80
CA GLU A 330 -6.17 10.98 25.54
C GLU A 330 -4.69 11.17 25.16
N LYS A 331 -3.93 10.09 25.07
CA LYS A 331 -2.54 10.12 24.62
C LYS A 331 -2.41 10.70 23.20
N ALA A 332 -3.28 10.26 22.28
CA ALA A 332 -3.31 10.75 20.92
C ALA A 332 -3.66 12.24 20.84
N MET A 333 -4.65 12.71 21.62
CA MET A 333 -5.03 14.13 21.68
C MET A 333 -3.89 14.98 22.20
N ASN A 334 -3.20 14.54 23.24
CA ASN A 334 -2.02 15.24 23.78
C ASN A 334 -0.91 15.33 22.74
N TYR A 335 -0.60 14.24 22.04
CA TYR A 335 0.43 14.24 20.98
C TYR A 335 0.04 15.15 19.82
N MET A 336 -1.19 15.01 19.33
CA MET A 336 -1.70 15.78 18.21
C MET A 336 -1.98 17.25 18.57
N GLY A 337 -2.05 17.60 19.87
CA GLY A 337 -2.39 18.94 20.36
C GLY A 337 -3.81 19.36 19.95
N LEU A 338 -4.72 18.41 19.88
CA LEU A 338 -6.13 18.63 19.53
C LEU A 338 -7.02 18.61 20.76
N GLN A 339 -8.18 19.28 20.66
CA GLN A 339 -9.19 19.27 21.71
C GLN A 339 -10.32 18.31 21.33
N PRO A 340 -10.82 17.50 22.30
CA PRO A 340 -12.03 16.73 22.09
C PRO A 340 -13.20 17.62 21.62
N GLY A 341 -14.00 17.13 20.67
CA GLY A 341 -15.14 17.86 20.12
C GLY A 341 -14.81 18.97 19.11
N GLN A 342 -13.53 19.28 18.85
CA GLN A 342 -13.20 20.28 17.83
C GLN A 342 -13.44 19.75 16.41
N SER A 343 -13.70 20.66 15.47
CA SER A 343 -13.65 20.35 14.03
C SER A 343 -12.21 20.40 13.54
N LEU A 344 -11.83 19.47 12.63
CA LEU A 344 -10.55 19.58 11.91
C LEU A 344 -10.65 20.51 10.70
N LEU A 345 -11.84 20.79 10.17
CA LEU A 345 -12.01 21.78 9.11
C LEU A 345 -11.49 23.13 9.60
N GLY A 346 -10.59 23.73 8.83
CA GLY A 346 -9.91 24.98 9.17
C GLY A 346 -8.65 24.84 10.05
N GLN A 347 -8.29 23.61 10.48
CA GLN A 347 -7.01 23.35 11.18
C GLN A 347 -5.85 23.72 10.27
N LYS A 348 -4.97 24.62 10.73
CA LYS A 348 -3.77 25.03 9.99
C LYS A 348 -2.85 23.82 9.74
N VAL A 349 -2.25 23.79 8.56
CA VAL A 349 -1.33 22.74 8.10
C VAL A 349 -0.06 23.41 7.58
N ASP A 350 1.11 22.88 7.95
CA ASP A 350 2.41 23.40 7.56
C ASP A 350 2.98 22.67 6.33
N VAL A 351 2.66 21.38 6.20
CA VAL A 351 3.16 20.51 5.13
C VAL A 351 2.03 19.70 4.51
N VAL A 352 2.00 19.62 3.19
CA VAL A 352 1.20 18.62 2.46
C VAL A 352 2.14 17.69 1.73
N PHE A 353 1.94 16.39 1.92
CA PHE A 353 2.71 15.35 1.27
C PHE A 353 1.82 14.50 0.36
N ILE A 354 2.15 14.48 -0.93
CA ILE A 354 1.53 13.60 -1.95
C ILE A 354 2.59 12.61 -2.40
N GLY A 355 2.45 11.34 -2.01
CA GLY A 355 3.46 10.32 -2.22
C GLY A 355 3.10 9.00 -1.54
N SER A 356 4.11 8.17 -1.24
CA SER A 356 3.98 6.86 -0.61
C SER A 356 3.51 5.75 -1.57
N CYS A 357 3.79 4.48 -1.24
CA CYS A 357 3.26 3.33 -1.98
C CYS A 357 1.73 3.30 -2.05
N THR A 358 1.04 4.07 -1.22
CA THR A 358 -0.41 4.19 -1.21
C THR A 358 -0.91 5.06 -2.36
N ASN A 359 -0.35 6.26 -2.54
CA ASN A 359 -0.85 7.27 -3.49
C ASN A 359 0.28 8.08 -4.15
N SER A 360 1.08 7.43 -4.96
CA SER A 360 2.17 8.05 -5.73
C SER A 360 2.21 7.60 -7.19
N ARG A 361 1.16 6.91 -7.64
CA ARG A 361 1.04 6.42 -9.01
C ARG A 361 0.58 7.54 -9.94
N ILE A 362 0.72 7.33 -11.23
CA ILE A 362 0.40 8.37 -12.22
C ILE A 362 -1.03 8.89 -12.12
N SER A 363 -2.01 8.04 -11.82
CA SER A 363 -3.41 8.46 -11.64
C SER A 363 -3.60 9.34 -10.41
N ASP A 364 -2.89 9.09 -9.31
CA ASP A 364 -2.92 9.92 -8.10
C ASP A 364 -2.35 11.32 -8.39
N LEU A 365 -1.22 11.36 -9.13
CA LEU A 365 -0.58 12.61 -9.51
C LEU A 365 -1.44 13.42 -10.49
N ARG A 366 -2.05 12.76 -11.50
CA ARG A 366 -3.01 13.42 -12.41
C ARG A 366 -4.17 14.03 -11.65
N LEU A 367 -4.72 13.29 -10.69
CA LEU A 367 -5.85 13.74 -9.89
C LEU A 367 -5.49 14.97 -9.05
N ALA A 368 -4.36 14.95 -8.34
CA ALA A 368 -3.88 16.07 -7.56
C ALA A 368 -3.52 17.27 -8.45
N ALA A 369 -2.83 17.05 -9.57
CA ALA A 369 -2.45 18.09 -10.52
C ALA A 369 -3.67 18.78 -11.15
N SER A 370 -4.71 18.02 -11.50
CA SER A 370 -5.94 18.60 -12.06
C SER A 370 -6.59 19.61 -11.12
N PHE A 371 -6.47 19.37 -9.81
CA PHE A 371 -7.01 20.25 -8.78
C PHE A 371 -6.13 21.49 -8.52
N LEU A 372 -4.82 21.37 -8.70
CA LEU A 372 -3.83 22.44 -8.50
C LEU A 372 -3.60 23.31 -9.74
N LYS A 373 -3.99 22.85 -10.92
CA LYS A 373 -3.76 23.55 -12.19
C LYS A 373 -4.31 24.97 -12.18
N GLY A 374 -3.44 25.95 -12.46
CA GLY A 374 -3.78 27.37 -12.49
C GLY A 374 -4.02 28.01 -11.10
N ARG A 375 -3.74 27.30 -10.03
CA ARG A 375 -3.90 27.76 -8.64
C ARG A 375 -2.56 27.80 -7.93
N LYS A 376 -2.48 28.46 -6.77
CA LYS A 376 -1.28 28.56 -5.93
C LYS A 376 -1.50 27.86 -4.60
N VAL A 377 -0.46 27.22 -4.13
CA VAL A 377 -0.36 26.70 -2.76
C VAL A 377 -0.41 27.90 -1.79
N ALA A 378 -1.05 27.70 -0.64
CA ALA A 378 -1.16 28.73 0.38
C ALA A 378 0.21 29.20 0.89
N ASP A 379 0.33 30.48 1.16
CA ASP A 379 1.56 31.07 1.67
C ASP A 379 2.02 30.41 2.97
N GLY A 380 3.31 30.07 3.03
CA GLY A 380 3.93 29.41 4.17
C GLY A 380 3.65 27.92 4.31
N LEU A 381 2.88 27.29 3.39
CA LEU A 381 2.69 25.85 3.34
C LEU A 381 3.72 25.23 2.39
N ARG A 382 4.33 24.13 2.80
CA ARG A 382 5.23 23.31 2.00
C ARG A 382 4.46 22.17 1.35
N LEU A 383 4.33 22.16 0.02
CA LEU A 383 3.79 21.03 -0.73
C LEU A 383 4.92 20.16 -1.28
N MET A 384 4.98 18.91 -0.86
CA MET A 384 5.95 17.92 -1.36
C MET A 384 5.21 16.89 -2.24
N VAL A 385 5.67 16.70 -3.48
CA VAL A 385 5.12 15.72 -4.42
C VAL A 385 6.22 14.76 -4.82
N VAL A 386 6.02 13.48 -4.49
CA VAL A 386 7.02 12.43 -4.67
C VAL A 386 6.44 11.30 -5.52
N PRO A 387 6.89 11.12 -6.76
CA PRO A 387 6.48 10.00 -7.61
C PRO A 387 6.87 8.65 -7.00
N GLY A 388 6.09 7.60 -7.31
CA GLY A 388 6.34 6.27 -6.76
C GLY A 388 7.49 5.52 -7.43
N SER A 389 7.81 5.87 -8.67
CA SER A 389 8.91 5.28 -9.44
C SER A 389 9.49 6.30 -10.42
N GLN A 390 10.65 5.99 -10.99
CA GLN A 390 11.24 6.79 -12.08
C GLN A 390 10.37 6.72 -13.34
N ASP A 391 9.69 5.60 -13.59
CA ASP A 391 8.75 5.47 -14.70
C ASP A 391 7.53 6.39 -14.51
N VAL A 392 6.94 6.43 -13.30
CA VAL A 392 5.87 7.39 -12.96
C VAL A 392 6.36 8.83 -13.11
N LYS A 393 7.58 9.12 -12.61
CA LYS A 393 8.17 10.46 -12.71
C LYS A 393 8.32 10.89 -14.17
N LYS A 394 8.90 10.04 -14.99
CA LYS A 394 9.10 10.27 -16.42
C LYS A 394 7.78 10.49 -17.15
N GLN A 395 6.78 9.65 -16.87
CA GLN A 395 5.45 9.81 -17.46
C GLN A 395 4.78 11.11 -17.02
N ALA A 396 4.85 11.45 -15.75
CA ALA A 396 4.30 12.71 -15.21
C ALA A 396 4.96 13.93 -15.85
N GLU A 397 6.27 13.91 -16.08
CA GLU A 397 7.01 14.97 -16.75
C GLU A 397 6.65 15.08 -18.25
N GLN A 398 6.47 13.96 -18.93
CA GLN A 398 5.97 13.93 -20.32
C GLN A 398 4.57 14.53 -20.45
N GLU A 399 3.72 14.34 -19.47
CA GLU A 399 2.37 14.90 -19.39
C GLU A 399 2.36 16.35 -18.88
N GLY A 400 3.50 16.88 -18.42
CA GLY A 400 3.63 18.24 -17.87
C GLY A 400 3.05 18.41 -16.47
N LEU A 401 2.83 17.32 -15.72
CA LEU A 401 2.30 17.39 -14.35
C LEU A 401 3.30 18.05 -13.40
N ASP A 402 4.59 17.82 -13.60
CA ASP A 402 5.67 18.48 -12.84
C ASP A 402 5.61 20.00 -12.94
N LYS A 403 5.29 20.52 -14.13
CA LYS A 403 5.14 21.98 -14.35
C LYS A 403 3.95 22.50 -13.54
N ILE A 404 2.81 21.79 -13.54
CA ILE A 404 1.63 22.17 -12.78
C ILE A 404 1.96 22.25 -11.28
N PHE A 405 2.65 21.25 -10.72
CA PHE A 405 3.05 21.24 -9.31
C PHE A 405 4.03 22.37 -8.98
N LYS A 406 5.07 22.58 -9.80
CA LYS A 406 6.05 23.66 -9.65
C LYS A 406 5.42 25.03 -9.78
N GLU A 407 4.55 25.23 -10.78
CA GLU A 407 3.80 26.47 -10.97
C GLU A 407 2.87 26.76 -9.80
N ALA A 408 2.27 25.73 -9.20
CA ALA A 408 1.49 25.88 -7.99
C ALA A 408 2.33 26.27 -6.75
N GLY A 409 3.64 26.11 -6.78
CA GLY A 409 4.57 26.37 -5.66
C GLY A 409 4.97 25.10 -4.91
N GLY A 410 4.73 23.91 -5.46
CA GLY A 410 5.10 22.62 -4.88
C GLY A 410 6.52 22.18 -5.25
N GLU A 411 7.11 21.35 -4.40
CA GLU A 411 8.38 20.67 -4.64
C GLU A 411 8.13 19.40 -5.44
N TRP A 412 8.68 19.30 -6.65
CA TRP A 412 8.72 18.09 -7.44
C TRP A 412 10.00 17.32 -7.14
N ARG A 413 9.86 16.12 -6.58
CA ARG A 413 10.95 15.36 -6.00
C ARG A 413 11.35 14.15 -6.85
N GLU A 414 12.48 13.51 -6.54
CA GLU A 414 12.83 12.20 -7.08
C GLU A 414 11.98 11.08 -6.46
N ALA A 415 11.84 9.96 -7.18
CA ALA A 415 11.02 8.85 -6.74
C ALA A 415 11.59 8.15 -5.49
N GLY A 416 10.71 7.80 -4.54
CA GLY A 416 11.05 7.10 -3.30
C GLY A 416 9.97 7.20 -2.24
N CYS A 417 10.23 6.62 -1.06
CA CYS A 417 9.30 6.63 0.07
C CYS A 417 9.22 8.00 0.78
N SER A 418 10.32 8.76 0.84
CA SER A 418 10.38 10.12 1.37
C SER A 418 9.73 10.27 2.76
N LEU A 419 8.90 11.30 2.94
CA LEU A 419 8.22 11.61 4.20
C LEU A 419 7.28 10.49 4.70
N CYS A 420 6.96 9.47 3.88
CA CYS A 420 6.15 8.34 4.34
C CYS A 420 6.77 7.61 5.54
N ILE A 421 8.10 7.49 5.59
CA ILE A 421 8.84 6.83 6.67
C ILE A 421 9.95 7.71 7.26
N ALA A 422 10.30 8.79 6.57
CA ALA A 422 11.28 9.78 7.02
C ALA A 422 12.68 9.21 7.31
N MET A 423 13.12 8.21 6.53
CA MET A 423 14.44 7.58 6.67
C MET A 423 15.53 8.22 5.79
N ASN A 424 15.15 9.12 4.90
CA ASN A 424 16.04 9.72 3.88
C ASN A 424 16.34 11.22 4.12
N GLY A 425 16.05 11.72 5.32
CA GLY A 425 16.22 13.14 5.69
C GLY A 425 14.99 14.02 5.44
N ASP A 426 13.98 13.55 4.72
CA ASP A 426 12.69 14.22 4.59
C ASP A 426 11.89 14.03 5.88
N GLN A 427 11.83 15.06 6.74
CA GLN A 427 11.19 14.97 8.06
C GLN A 427 10.36 16.23 8.36
N LEU A 428 9.31 16.04 9.16
CA LEU A 428 8.59 17.13 9.81
C LEU A 428 9.40 17.65 10.99
N GLN A 429 9.33 18.96 11.20
CA GLN A 429 9.84 19.56 12.42
C GLN A 429 8.87 19.33 13.60
N PRO A 430 9.36 19.30 14.84
CA PRO A 430 8.51 19.15 16.02
C PRO A 430 7.38 20.20 16.02
N GLY A 431 6.16 19.74 16.24
CA GLY A 431 4.96 20.58 16.28
C GLY A 431 4.33 20.90 14.94
N GLN A 432 4.99 20.64 13.81
CA GLN A 432 4.38 20.84 12.49
C GLN A 432 3.22 19.86 12.25
N TYR A 433 2.18 20.38 11.61
CA TYR A 433 1.07 19.57 11.10
C TYR A 433 1.23 19.27 9.62
N ALA A 434 1.02 18.01 9.26
CA ALA A 434 0.98 17.58 7.87
C ALA A 434 -0.36 16.95 7.52
N VAL A 435 -0.84 17.17 6.29
CA VAL A 435 -1.80 16.30 5.61
C VAL A 435 -1.04 15.45 4.61
N SER A 436 -1.20 14.14 4.71
CA SER A 436 -0.36 13.17 4.00
C SER A 436 -1.19 12.08 3.33
N THR A 437 -0.79 11.71 2.12
CA THR A 437 -1.35 10.55 1.42
C THR A 437 -0.66 9.23 1.81
N SER A 438 0.20 9.24 2.81
CA SER A 438 0.81 8.04 3.41
C SER A 438 -0.23 7.08 3.99
N ASN A 439 0.23 5.93 4.45
CA ASN A 439 -0.59 4.87 5.04
C ASN A 439 -0.56 4.85 6.57
N ARG A 440 0.47 5.40 7.20
CA ARG A 440 0.68 5.40 8.67
C ARG A 440 1.06 6.77 9.18
N ASN A 441 0.62 7.07 10.41
CA ASN A 441 0.86 8.33 11.08
C ASN A 441 1.13 8.20 12.59
N PHE A 442 1.71 7.08 13.03
CA PHE A 442 2.04 6.93 14.45
C PHE A 442 3.11 7.94 14.91
N GLU A 443 3.19 8.14 16.21
CA GLU A 443 4.12 9.11 16.84
C GLU A 443 5.55 8.96 16.30
N GLY A 444 6.11 10.05 15.78
CA GLY A 444 7.47 10.09 15.25
C GLY A 444 7.67 9.50 13.84
N ARG A 445 6.65 8.90 13.20
CA ARG A 445 6.75 8.26 11.89
C ARG A 445 7.33 9.16 10.81
N GLN A 446 6.90 10.42 10.78
CA GLN A 446 7.31 11.40 9.77
C GLN A 446 8.27 12.48 10.34
N GLY A 447 8.95 12.16 11.43
CA GLY A 447 9.84 13.03 12.17
C GLY A 447 9.40 13.18 13.63
N LYS A 448 10.38 13.31 14.54
CA LYS A 448 10.13 13.42 15.98
C LYS A 448 9.25 14.63 16.29
N GLY A 449 8.08 14.39 16.90
CA GLY A 449 7.11 15.43 17.26
C GLY A 449 6.31 15.99 16.08
N GLY A 450 6.45 15.44 14.87
CA GLY A 450 5.60 15.75 13.72
C GLY A 450 4.20 15.16 13.90
N ARG A 451 3.17 15.87 13.44
CA ARG A 451 1.75 15.53 13.60
C ARG A 451 1.11 15.35 12.24
N THR A 452 0.65 14.15 11.92
CA THR A 452 0.18 13.83 10.56
C THR A 452 -1.27 13.39 10.54
N PHE A 453 -2.04 14.03 9.70
CA PHE A 453 -3.38 13.62 9.28
C PHE A 453 -3.28 12.83 7.97
N LEU A 454 -3.81 11.62 7.94
CA LEU A 454 -3.93 10.83 6.70
C LEU A 454 -5.19 11.24 5.96
N ALA A 455 -5.05 11.49 4.67
CA ALA A 455 -6.18 11.85 3.79
C ALA A 455 -5.91 11.41 2.34
N SER A 456 -6.95 11.54 1.49
CA SER A 456 -6.86 11.26 0.06
C SER A 456 -6.04 12.29 -0.70
N PRO A 457 -5.55 11.99 -1.92
CA PRO A 457 -4.87 12.97 -2.77
C PRO A 457 -5.69 14.24 -3.05
N LEU A 458 -7.02 14.11 -3.21
CA LEU A 458 -7.90 15.25 -3.41
C LEU A 458 -7.99 16.14 -2.17
N THR A 459 -8.19 15.55 -1.00
CA THR A 459 -8.22 16.30 0.27
C THR A 459 -6.86 16.95 0.55
N ALA A 460 -5.74 16.26 0.23
CA ALA A 460 -4.41 16.82 0.32
C ALA A 460 -4.21 18.03 -0.60
N ALA A 461 -4.64 17.93 -1.87
CA ALA A 461 -4.56 19.03 -2.83
C ALA A 461 -5.43 20.23 -2.41
N ALA A 462 -6.66 20.00 -1.94
CA ALA A 462 -7.53 21.06 -1.41
C ALA A 462 -6.90 21.77 -0.19
N THR A 463 -6.31 20.99 0.71
CA THR A 463 -5.57 21.50 1.88
C THR A 463 -4.35 22.31 1.46
N ALA A 464 -3.62 21.90 0.41
CA ALA A 464 -2.48 22.65 -0.09
C ALA A 464 -2.87 24.06 -0.59
N LEU A 465 -4.04 24.18 -1.23
CA LEU A 465 -4.54 25.47 -1.74
C LEU A 465 -4.96 26.43 -0.63
N THR A 466 -5.45 25.94 0.49
CA THR A 466 -6.00 26.78 1.57
C THR A 466 -5.08 26.98 2.78
N GLY A 467 -4.05 26.13 2.90
CA GLY A 467 -3.20 26.06 4.09
C GLY A 467 -3.89 25.48 5.32
N LYS A 468 -5.07 24.90 5.15
CA LYS A 468 -5.94 24.38 6.21
C LYS A 468 -6.62 23.12 5.78
N VAL A 469 -6.93 22.21 6.71
CA VAL A 469 -7.77 21.05 6.42
C VAL A 469 -9.07 21.51 5.76
N THR A 470 -9.32 21.03 4.55
CA THR A 470 -10.42 21.49 3.69
C THR A 470 -11.17 20.32 3.10
N ASP A 471 -12.50 20.37 3.17
CA ASP A 471 -13.35 19.43 2.45
C ASP A 471 -13.29 19.76 0.95
N VAL A 472 -12.72 18.85 0.19
CA VAL A 472 -12.55 19.01 -1.27
C VAL A 472 -13.88 19.28 -1.99
N ARG A 473 -15.00 18.75 -1.48
CA ARG A 473 -16.32 18.89 -2.07
C ARG A 473 -16.79 20.36 -2.14
N THR A 474 -16.29 21.21 -1.24
CA THR A 474 -16.58 22.65 -1.26
C THR A 474 -15.87 23.40 -2.38
N MET A 475 -14.93 22.76 -3.06
CA MET A 475 -14.11 23.32 -4.14
C MET A 475 -14.34 22.63 -5.49
N LEU A 476 -15.19 21.61 -5.55
CA LEU A 476 -15.66 20.97 -6.78
C LEU A 476 -16.85 21.78 -7.31
N SER A 477 -16.64 22.50 -8.40
CA SER A 477 -17.68 23.22 -9.14
C SER A 477 -18.40 22.32 -10.14
#